data_a7d9f6cba7f4bffc61a958af214d7e71
#
_entry.id   a7d9f6cba7f4bffc61a958af214d7e71
#
_cell.length_a   1.000
_cell.length_b   1.000
_cell.length_c   1.000
_cell.angle_alpha   90.00
_cell.angle_beta   90.00
_cell.angle_gamma   90.00
#
_symmetry.space_group_name_H-M   'P 1'
#
loop_
_entity.id
_entity.type
_entity.pdbx_description
1 polymer ?
#
loop_
_entity_poly.entity_id
_entity_poly.type
_entity_poly.pdbx_seq_one_letter_code
_entity_poly.pdbx_strand_id
1 'polypeptide(L)'
;FSPRNNFYYLPDTSLILPLSTESSPYTECPARATGNDCFSPYPSINDWYETVKLNYGVDYCGGSGLHADPIPDTWVKMRDILCYWAARGVDGFRCDMTELVPPAFWAWAIPSVREQYPKTLFLAEIYQPHRYGEYLYAGFDYLYDKVGVYDFLIALGKGARDAADFTGVRDAVGGEQPAMCYFTENHDEQRLASDFVFASPRQGFLATAVAALSGGNPLLLYFGQELGEQGMDSEGFSGRDGRTTIFDYWSLDKLQRLQAGNYTPTQLTDEEARLLSDYQRLASCYTDPIISRGSYYGLRAEGAGRERVLAFARASEEGLYLVLANFSSDEADIALPLPAEFFAATSITEGTAFRAADLLTGAVDFLCLTTLAPLRLSLAPHGLQILRLTAV
;
A
#
# COMPACT_ATOMS: atom_id res chain seq x y z
N PHE A 1 -30.40 8.42 21.28
CA PHE A 1 -30.10 7.81 19.97
C PHE A 1 -31.36 7.78 19.08
N SER A 2 -31.19 8.09 17.80
CA SER A 2 -32.23 7.92 16.79
C SER A 2 -31.62 7.50 15.45
N PRO A 3 -32.06 6.39 14.83
CA PRO A 3 -31.54 5.94 13.53
C PRO A 3 -31.91 6.88 12.38
N ARG A 4 -32.79 7.87 12.59
CA ARG A 4 -33.15 8.88 11.61
C ARG A 4 -32.23 10.10 11.61
N ASN A 5 -31.41 10.29 12.68
CA ASN A 5 -30.39 11.33 12.69
C ASN A 5 -29.18 10.86 11.86
N ASN A 6 -28.66 11.73 11.02
CA ASN A 6 -27.49 11.39 10.20
C ASN A 6 -26.16 11.62 10.94
N PHE A 7 -26.18 12.28 12.10
CA PHE A 7 -25.00 12.68 12.85
C PHE A 7 -25.19 12.40 14.34
N TYR A 8 -24.06 12.25 15.06
CA TYR A 8 -24.06 12.15 16.52
C TYR A 8 -23.81 13.51 17.15
N TYR A 9 -24.71 13.89 18.06
CA TYR A 9 -24.62 15.09 18.86
C TYR A 9 -24.63 14.76 20.35
N LEU A 10 -24.07 15.66 21.16
CA LEU A 10 -24.04 15.61 22.62
C LEU A 10 -25.08 16.62 23.12
N PRO A 11 -26.32 16.21 23.42
CA PRO A 11 -27.37 17.13 23.82
C PRO A 11 -26.99 17.96 25.06
N ASP A 12 -27.49 19.20 25.11
CA ASP A 12 -27.34 20.12 26.24
C ASP A 12 -25.89 20.49 26.62
N THR A 13 -24.94 20.25 25.69
CA THR A 13 -23.53 20.61 25.87
C THR A 13 -23.05 21.52 24.74
N SER A 14 -22.12 22.41 25.05
CA SER A 14 -21.46 23.27 24.04
C SER A 14 -20.09 22.73 23.69
N LEU A 15 -19.75 22.72 22.40
CA LEU A 15 -18.43 22.35 21.92
C LEU A 15 -17.41 23.43 22.31
N ILE A 16 -16.30 23.01 22.88
CA ILE A 16 -15.15 23.86 23.17
C ILE A 16 -13.95 23.33 22.38
N LEU A 17 -13.55 24.07 21.36
CA LEU A 17 -12.43 23.71 20.49
C LEU A 17 -11.08 23.97 21.17
N PRO A 18 -10.06 23.12 20.90
CA PRO A 18 -8.73 23.26 21.50
C PRO A 18 -8.00 24.55 21.04
N LEU A 19 -8.38 25.11 19.90
CA LEU A 19 -7.81 26.33 19.32
C LEU A 19 -8.73 27.57 19.48
N SER A 20 -9.84 27.46 20.21
CA SER A 20 -10.71 28.61 20.48
C SER A 20 -10.01 29.61 21.39
N THR A 21 -10.04 30.89 21.02
CA THR A 21 -9.46 32.00 21.78
C THR A 21 -10.53 33.06 22.08
N GLU A 22 -10.27 33.94 23.07
CA GLU A 22 -11.16 35.08 23.39
C GLU A 22 -11.32 36.03 22.18
N SER A 23 -10.30 36.13 21.31
CA SER A 23 -10.32 36.99 20.12
C SER A 23 -10.99 36.32 18.91
N SER A 24 -11.17 35.01 18.93
CA SER A 24 -11.84 34.22 17.90
C SER A 24 -12.68 33.12 18.52
N PRO A 25 -13.78 33.48 19.23
CA PRO A 25 -14.63 32.49 19.87
C PRO A 25 -15.43 31.72 18.81
N TYR A 26 -15.41 30.41 18.94
CA TYR A 26 -16.30 29.52 18.20
C TYR A 26 -17.29 28.91 19.18
N THR A 27 -18.58 28.95 18.85
CA THR A 27 -19.63 28.42 19.69
C THR A 27 -20.52 27.50 18.88
N GLU A 28 -20.72 26.29 19.32
CA GLU A 28 -21.62 25.31 18.73
C GLU A 28 -22.36 24.56 19.84
N CYS A 29 -23.69 24.56 19.77
CA CYS A 29 -24.56 23.82 20.69
C CYS A 29 -25.76 23.26 19.93
N PRO A 30 -26.04 21.94 20.03
CA PRO A 30 -25.30 20.94 20.82
C PRO A 30 -23.91 20.66 20.25
N ALA A 31 -22.99 20.22 21.11
CA ALA A 31 -21.69 19.72 20.68
C ALA A 31 -21.88 18.47 19.81
N ARG A 32 -20.93 18.22 18.90
CA ARG A 32 -20.92 17.06 18.02
C ARG A 32 -19.86 16.04 18.44
N ALA A 33 -20.10 14.77 18.15
CA ALA A 33 -19.05 13.76 18.19
C ALA A 33 -18.13 13.92 16.96
N THR A 34 -16.82 13.73 17.12
CA THR A 34 -15.85 13.80 16.00
C THR A 34 -15.86 12.53 15.16
N GLY A 35 -15.37 12.59 13.94
CA GLY A 35 -15.29 11.46 13.01
C GLY A 35 -14.48 10.28 13.57
N ASN A 36 -13.45 10.54 14.39
CA ASN A 36 -12.61 9.54 15.03
C ASN A 36 -13.06 9.11 16.43
N ASP A 37 -14.39 9.15 16.69
CA ASP A 37 -15.02 8.61 17.89
C ASP A 37 -14.75 9.35 19.21
N CYS A 38 -14.43 10.64 19.16
CA CYS A 38 -14.43 11.46 20.36
C CYS A 38 -15.84 11.95 20.69
N PHE A 39 -16.45 11.37 21.74
CA PHE A 39 -17.79 11.73 22.27
C PHE A 39 -17.67 12.71 23.46
N SER A 40 -16.68 13.59 23.43
CA SER A 40 -16.48 14.65 24.43
C SER A 40 -16.80 16.02 23.83
N PRO A 41 -17.43 16.95 24.59
CA PRO A 41 -17.55 18.34 24.14
C PRO A 41 -16.21 19.11 24.15
N TYR A 42 -15.14 18.47 24.64
CA TYR A 42 -13.77 18.99 24.72
C TYR A 42 -12.80 18.11 23.91
N PRO A 43 -12.91 18.05 22.57
CA PRO A 43 -11.96 17.29 21.77
C PRO A 43 -10.54 17.86 21.92
N SER A 44 -9.54 16.99 21.87
CA SER A 44 -8.13 17.40 21.86
C SER A 44 -7.71 17.89 20.48
N ILE A 45 -6.49 18.43 20.38
CA ILE A 45 -5.90 18.84 19.10
C ILE A 45 -5.69 17.65 18.13
N ASN A 46 -5.61 16.43 18.67
CA ASN A 46 -5.43 15.21 17.87
C ASN A 46 -6.75 14.52 17.52
N ASP A 47 -7.87 15.00 18.06
CA ASP A 47 -9.19 14.56 17.61
C ASP A 47 -9.56 15.33 16.34
N TRP A 48 -10.37 14.71 15.48
CA TRP A 48 -10.81 15.34 14.24
C TRP A 48 -11.93 16.34 14.53
N TYR A 49 -11.63 17.39 15.31
CA TYR A 49 -12.59 18.33 15.87
C TYR A 49 -13.33 19.18 14.84
N GLU A 50 -12.83 19.27 13.61
CA GLU A 50 -13.48 19.90 12.46
C GLU A 50 -14.52 19.00 11.78
N THR A 51 -14.56 17.73 12.13
CA THR A 51 -15.48 16.75 11.55
C THR A 51 -16.71 16.50 12.43
N VAL A 52 -17.71 15.83 11.89
CA VAL A 52 -18.86 15.31 12.64
C VAL A 52 -19.05 13.84 12.30
N LYS A 53 -19.19 13.00 13.33
CA LYS A 53 -19.40 11.57 13.15
C LYS A 53 -20.75 11.27 12.51
N LEU A 54 -20.72 10.49 11.43
CA LEU A 54 -21.91 9.99 10.74
C LEU A 54 -22.58 8.86 11.54
N ASN A 55 -23.88 8.90 11.60
CA ASN A 55 -24.67 7.90 12.30
C ASN A 55 -25.00 6.71 11.39
N TYR A 56 -24.18 5.66 11.47
CA TYR A 56 -24.43 4.38 10.79
C TYR A 56 -25.29 3.40 11.60
N GLY A 57 -26.04 3.87 12.58
CA GLY A 57 -26.98 3.07 13.33
C GLY A 57 -26.41 2.43 14.61
N VAL A 58 -25.19 2.79 15.02
CA VAL A 58 -24.61 2.29 16.28
C VAL A 58 -25.05 3.17 17.44
N ASP A 59 -25.63 2.57 18.47
CA ASP A 59 -26.04 3.28 19.68
C ASP A 59 -24.90 3.32 20.71
N TYR A 60 -24.07 4.33 20.63
CA TYR A 60 -22.93 4.52 21.55
C TYR A 60 -23.35 4.88 22.98
N CYS A 61 -24.62 5.27 23.21
CA CYS A 61 -25.16 5.54 24.55
C CYS A 61 -25.73 4.27 25.20
N GLY A 62 -26.20 3.31 24.39
CA GLY A 62 -26.87 2.09 24.82
C GLY A 62 -26.05 0.81 24.71
N GLY A 63 -24.71 0.89 24.80
CA GLY A 63 -23.82 -0.28 24.75
C GLY A 63 -23.33 -0.66 23.35
N SER A 64 -23.32 0.26 22.42
CA SER A 64 -22.79 0.10 21.04
C SER A 64 -23.53 -0.95 20.18
N GLY A 65 -24.81 -1.19 20.47
CA GLY A 65 -25.67 -2.05 19.66
C GLY A 65 -25.96 -1.43 18.29
N LEU A 66 -25.93 -2.25 17.24
CA LEU A 66 -26.31 -1.82 15.89
C LEU A 66 -27.83 -1.88 15.72
N HIS A 67 -28.43 -0.78 15.31
CA HIS A 67 -29.85 -0.65 14.95
C HIS A 67 -29.96 -0.44 13.43
N ALA A 68 -30.13 -1.53 12.69
CA ALA A 68 -30.24 -1.54 11.23
C ALA A 68 -31.65 -1.84 10.71
N ASP A 69 -32.64 -1.98 11.59
CA ASP A 69 -34.05 -2.15 11.25
C ASP A 69 -34.89 -1.11 12.03
N PRO A 70 -35.52 -0.14 11.35
CA PRO A 70 -35.43 0.14 9.91
C PRO A 70 -34.02 0.59 9.50
N ILE A 71 -33.69 0.41 8.20
CA ILE A 71 -32.42 0.85 7.64
C ILE A 71 -32.16 2.33 7.98
N PRO A 72 -31.00 2.68 8.54
CA PRO A 72 -30.65 4.06 8.86
C PRO A 72 -30.66 4.97 7.63
N ASP A 73 -31.11 6.20 7.78
CA ASP A 73 -31.16 7.20 6.71
C ASP A 73 -29.76 7.47 6.09
N THR A 74 -28.72 7.46 6.91
CA THR A 74 -27.34 7.58 6.47
C THR A 74 -26.95 6.48 5.47
N TRP A 75 -27.38 5.23 5.69
CA TRP A 75 -27.07 4.12 4.78
C TRP A 75 -27.63 4.36 3.39
N VAL A 76 -28.89 4.78 3.31
CA VAL A 76 -29.55 5.09 2.03
C VAL A 76 -28.81 6.20 1.29
N LYS A 77 -28.47 7.28 2.00
CA LYS A 77 -27.74 8.41 1.42
C LYS A 77 -26.35 8.03 0.93
N MET A 78 -25.61 7.26 1.70
CA MET A 78 -24.25 6.83 1.31
C MET A 78 -24.28 5.87 0.12
N ARG A 79 -25.23 4.92 0.07
CA ARG A 79 -25.45 4.09 -1.11
C ARG A 79 -25.76 4.95 -2.35
N ASP A 80 -26.65 5.94 -2.21
CA ASP A 80 -27.05 6.82 -3.32
C ASP A 80 -25.86 7.65 -3.82
N ILE A 81 -24.94 8.08 -2.94
CA ILE A 81 -23.68 8.72 -3.30
C ILE A 81 -22.78 7.76 -4.11
N LEU A 82 -22.63 6.53 -3.67
CA LEU A 82 -21.88 5.51 -4.40
C LEU A 82 -22.48 5.27 -5.78
N CYS A 83 -23.80 5.08 -5.88
CA CYS A 83 -24.51 4.93 -7.16
C CYS A 83 -24.36 6.17 -8.06
N TYR A 84 -24.41 7.37 -7.49
CA TYR A 84 -24.22 8.62 -8.23
C TYR A 84 -22.87 8.67 -8.95
N TRP A 85 -21.79 8.29 -8.28
CA TRP A 85 -20.46 8.29 -8.88
C TRP A 85 -20.24 7.09 -9.80
N ALA A 86 -20.75 5.90 -9.45
CA ALA A 86 -20.72 4.73 -10.34
C ALA A 86 -21.43 5.02 -11.67
N ALA A 87 -22.58 5.73 -11.66
CA ALA A 87 -23.28 6.17 -12.86
C ALA A 87 -22.46 7.13 -13.73
N ARG A 88 -21.43 7.76 -13.22
CA ARG A 88 -20.50 8.64 -13.92
C ARG A 88 -19.28 7.93 -14.47
N GLY A 89 -19.19 6.63 -14.26
CA GLY A 89 -18.18 5.77 -14.86
C GLY A 89 -16.90 5.64 -14.03
N VAL A 90 -16.95 5.84 -12.69
CA VAL A 90 -15.83 5.43 -11.85
C VAL A 90 -15.76 3.90 -11.79
N ASP A 91 -14.55 3.34 -11.84
CA ASP A 91 -14.34 1.89 -11.83
C ASP A 91 -14.46 1.29 -10.42
N GLY A 92 -14.29 2.11 -9.39
CA GLY A 92 -14.38 1.66 -8.00
C GLY A 92 -14.19 2.76 -6.98
N PHE A 93 -14.19 2.37 -5.71
CA PHE A 93 -14.07 3.25 -4.55
C PHE A 93 -12.99 2.77 -3.60
N ARG A 94 -12.07 3.64 -3.23
CA ARG A 94 -11.26 3.52 -2.03
C ARG A 94 -12.08 4.08 -0.88
N CYS A 95 -12.37 3.23 0.10
CA CYS A 95 -13.19 3.58 1.25
C CYS A 95 -12.28 3.97 2.41
N ASP A 96 -12.36 5.25 2.78
CA ASP A 96 -11.60 5.85 3.86
C ASP A 96 -12.04 5.30 5.22
N MET A 97 -11.07 5.04 6.11
CA MET A 97 -11.32 4.60 7.48
C MET A 97 -12.46 3.56 7.59
N THR A 98 -12.41 2.55 6.72
CA THR A 98 -13.47 1.55 6.56
C THR A 98 -13.86 0.90 7.88
N GLU A 99 -12.90 0.68 8.77
CA GLU A 99 -13.11 0.03 10.07
C GLU A 99 -13.90 0.87 11.10
N LEU A 100 -14.07 2.18 10.84
CA LEU A 100 -14.96 3.05 11.64
C LEU A 100 -16.42 2.98 11.18
N VAL A 101 -16.70 2.28 10.08
CA VAL A 101 -18.04 2.06 9.55
C VAL A 101 -18.46 0.60 9.79
N PRO A 102 -19.65 0.33 10.32
CA PRO A 102 -20.07 -1.04 10.61
C PRO A 102 -20.02 -1.95 9.38
N PRO A 103 -19.45 -3.16 9.48
CA PRO A 103 -19.40 -4.12 8.37
C PRO A 103 -20.79 -4.43 7.78
N ALA A 104 -21.83 -4.39 8.60
CA ALA A 104 -23.21 -4.59 8.16
C ALA A 104 -23.68 -3.55 7.14
N PHE A 105 -23.19 -2.29 7.24
CA PHE A 105 -23.44 -1.28 6.20
C PHE A 105 -22.83 -1.70 4.87
N TRP A 106 -21.57 -2.11 4.87
CA TRP A 106 -20.86 -2.53 3.66
C TRP A 106 -21.52 -3.76 3.03
N ALA A 107 -21.88 -4.75 3.84
CA ALA A 107 -22.59 -5.96 3.39
C ALA A 107 -23.97 -5.66 2.77
N TRP A 108 -24.59 -4.55 3.14
CA TRP A 108 -25.83 -4.07 2.54
C TRP A 108 -25.58 -3.18 1.32
N ALA A 109 -24.63 -2.23 1.40
CA ALA A 109 -24.41 -1.20 0.38
C ALA A 109 -23.72 -1.75 -0.87
N ILE A 110 -22.65 -2.55 -0.72
CA ILE A 110 -21.85 -3.07 -1.85
C ILE A 110 -22.71 -3.90 -2.82
N PRO A 111 -23.50 -4.90 -2.36
CA PRO A 111 -24.39 -5.62 -3.26
C PRO A 111 -25.41 -4.69 -3.93
N SER A 112 -26.00 -3.75 -3.20
CA SER A 112 -26.98 -2.79 -3.75
C SER A 112 -26.40 -1.93 -4.87
N VAL A 113 -25.13 -1.52 -4.76
CA VAL A 113 -24.42 -0.79 -5.84
C VAL A 113 -24.18 -1.73 -7.03
N ARG A 114 -23.72 -2.95 -6.77
CA ARG A 114 -23.39 -3.93 -7.83
C ARG A 114 -24.59 -4.47 -8.58
N GLU A 115 -25.79 -4.39 -8.03
CA GLU A 115 -27.04 -4.69 -8.79
C GLU A 115 -27.16 -3.81 -10.01
N GLN A 116 -26.71 -2.56 -9.95
CA GLN A 116 -26.78 -1.60 -11.06
C GLN A 116 -25.44 -1.44 -11.77
N TYR A 117 -24.32 -1.59 -11.05
CA TYR A 117 -22.95 -1.36 -11.53
C TYR A 117 -22.06 -2.57 -11.16
N PRO A 118 -22.22 -3.73 -11.83
CA PRO A 118 -21.66 -5.01 -11.39
C PRO A 118 -20.11 -5.08 -11.44
N LYS A 119 -19.46 -4.15 -12.12
CA LYS A 119 -17.99 -4.10 -12.23
C LYS A 119 -17.33 -3.18 -11.22
N THR A 120 -18.11 -2.52 -10.35
CA THR A 120 -17.56 -1.57 -9.37
C THR A 120 -16.72 -2.31 -8.34
N LEU A 121 -15.47 -1.88 -8.20
CA LEU A 121 -14.50 -2.40 -7.22
C LEU A 121 -14.59 -1.62 -5.90
N PHE A 122 -14.27 -2.31 -4.81
CA PHE A 122 -14.20 -1.70 -3.48
C PHE A 122 -12.89 -2.06 -2.81
N LEU A 123 -12.11 -1.04 -2.45
CA LEU A 123 -10.85 -1.13 -1.72
C LEU A 123 -11.03 -0.53 -0.33
N ALA A 124 -10.78 -1.33 0.71
CA ALA A 124 -10.90 -0.88 2.09
C ALA A 124 -9.57 -0.39 2.65
N GLU A 125 -9.59 0.78 3.29
CA GLU A 125 -8.56 1.16 4.23
C GLU A 125 -8.86 0.54 5.59
N ILE A 126 -8.01 -0.39 6.02
CA ILE A 126 -8.16 -1.14 7.27
C ILE A 126 -6.81 -1.51 7.83
N TYR A 127 -6.62 -1.33 9.14
CA TYR A 127 -5.35 -1.53 9.84
C TYR A 127 -5.39 -2.65 10.90
N GLN A 128 -6.51 -3.38 10.98
CA GLN A 128 -6.70 -4.47 11.94
C GLN A 128 -6.74 -5.83 11.21
N PRO A 129 -5.60 -6.58 11.13
CA PRO A 129 -5.54 -7.83 10.36
C PRO A 129 -6.56 -8.89 10.77
N HIS A 130 -6.90 -8.95 12.06
CA HIS A 130 -7.89 -9.90 12.56
C HIS A 130 -9.32 -9.63 12.06
N ARG A 131 -9.56 -8.48 11.43
CA ARG A 131 -10.85 -8.09 10.84
C ARG A 131 -10.88 -8.19 9.30
N TYR A 132 -9.78 -8.53 8.64
CA TYR A 132 -9.72 -8.57 7.17
C TYR A 132 -10.83 -9.44 6.57
N GLY A 133 -11.00 -10.67 7.09
CA GLY A 133 -12.06 -11.58 6.64
C GLY A 133 -13.47 -11.02 6.77
N GLU A 134 -13.73 -10.21 7.80
CA GLU A 134 -15.03 -9.57 8.03
C GLU A 134 -15.40 -8.61 6.87
N TYR A 135 -14.43 -7.79 6.41
CA TYR A 135 -14.66 -6.84 5.32
C TYR A 135 -14.66 -7.50 3.95
N LEU A 136 -13.83 -8.52 3.72
CA LEU A 136 -13.92 -9.33 2.50
C LEU A 136 -15.28 -10.02 2.40
N TYR A 137 -15.79 -10.57 3.51
CA TYR A 137 -17.13 -11.16 3.55
C TYR A 137 -18.22 -10.10 3.31
N ALA A 138 -18.02 -8.86 3.74
CA ALA A 138 -18.93 -7.74 3.47
C ALA A 138 -18.95 -7.31 2.00
N GLY A 139 -18.00 -7.78 1.16
CA GLY A 139 -18.00 -7.57 -0.28
C GLY A 139 -16.85 -6.73 -0.83
N PHE A 140 -15.87 -6.34 -0.03
CA PHE A 140 -14.67 -5.68 -0.52
C PHE A 140 -13.85 -6.63 -1.42
N ASP A 141 -13.26 -6.09 -2.48
CA ASP A 141 -12.38 -6.83 -3.37
C ASP A 141 -10.94 -6.81 -2.84
N TYR A 142 -10.53 -5.68 -2.27
CA TYR A 142 -9.16 -5.45 -1.82
C TYR A 142 -9.12 -4.71 -0.48
N LEU A 143 -8.03 -4.95 0.25
CA LEU A 143 -7.72 -4.32 1.54
C LEU A 143 -6.30 -3.75 1.49
N TYR A 144 -6.05 -2.61 2.13
CA TYR A 144 -4.68 -2.09 2.29
C TYR A 144 -3.81 -3.03 3.13
N ASP A 145 -2.62 -3.36 2.63
CA ASP A 145 -1.58 -4.05 3.41
C ASP A 145 -0.63 -3.02 4.06
N LYS A 146 -1.13 -2.32 5.09
CA LYS A 146 -0.31 -1.36 5.85
C LYS A 146 0.53 -2.09 6.90
N VAL A 147 -0.10 -2.96 7.68
CA VAL A 147 0.49 -3.56 8.89
C VAL A 147 1.37 -4.77 8.56
N GLY A 148 1.26 -5.31 7.34
CA GLY A 148 2.06 -6.42 6.84
C GLY A 148 3.28 -5.94 6.03
N VAL A 149 3.13 -5.98 4.71
CA VAL A 149 4.23 -5.73 3.76
C VAL A 149 4.76 -4.32 3.85
N TYR A 150 3.90 -3.29 3.96
CA TYR A 150 4.34 -1.91 4.08
C TYR A 150 5.25 -1.70 5.30
N ASP A 151 4.75 -1.98 6.52
CA ASP A 151 5.51 -1.75 7.75
C ASP A 151 6.80 -2.59 7.80
N PHE A 152 6.74 -3.80 7.25
CA PHE A 152 7.93 -4.64 7.14
C PHE A 152 9.01 -4.01 6.27
N LEU A 153 8.66 -3.53 5.06
CA LEU A 153 9.62 -2.95 4.12
C LEU A 153 10.25 -1.66 4.66
N ILE A 154 9.46 -0.83 5.34
CA ILE A 154 9.98 0.36 6.04
C ILE A 154 10.97 -0.05 7.13
N ALA A 155 10.62 -1.02 7.97
CA ALA A 155 11.47 -1.49 9.05
C ALA A 155 12.75 -2.20 8.53
N LEU A 156 12.64 -2.99 7.45
CA LEU A 156 13.79 -3.60 6.78
C LEU A 156 14.71 -2.53 6.21
N GLY A 157 14.18 -1.54 5.49
CA GLY A 157 14.94 -0.42 4.94
C GLY A 157 15.70 0.37 6.01
N LYS A 158 15.13 0.51 7.21
CA LYS A 158 15.75 1.14 8.38
C LYS A 158 16.67 0.22 9.19
N GLY A 159 16.83 -1.06 8.81
CA GLY A 159 17.67 -2.01 9.51
C GLY A 159 17.08 -2.63 10.77
N ALA A 160 15.78 -2.46 11.01
CA ALA A 160 15.08 -2.94 12.18
C ALA A 160 14.50 -4.37 12.03
N ARG A 161 14.59 -4.99 10.83
CA ARG A 161 14.09 -6.33 10.55
C ARG A 161 15.11 -7.13 9.72
N ASP A 162 15.05 -8.44 9.83
CA ASP A 162 15.81 -9.38 8.99
C ASP A 162 15.01 -9.67 7.71
N ALA A 163 15.67 -9.59 6.55
CA ALA A 163 15.07 -9.85 5.24
C ALA A 163 14.45 -11.26 5.13
N ALA A 164 14.99 -12.24 5.86
CA ALA A 164 14.48 -13.61 5.89
C ALA A 164 13.07 -13.74 6.48
N ASP A 165 12.59 -12.72 7.22
CA ASP A 165 11.24 -12.72 7.82
C ASP A 165 10.14 -12.33 6.80
N PHE A 166 10.51 -11.77 5.63
CA PHE A 166 9.55 -11.23 4.66
C PHE A 166 8.47 -12.24 4.25
N THR A 167 8.87 -13.46 3.91
CA THR A 167 7.93 -14.52 3.51
C THR A 167 6.89 -14.78 4.59
N GLY A 168 7.33 -14.87 5.85
CA GLY A 168 6.43 -15.08 6.99
C GLY A 168 5.44 -13.92 7.18
N VAL A 169 5.89 -12.69 6.98
CA VAL A 169 5.02 -11.51 7.09
C VAL A 169 4.00 -11.47 5.95
N ARG A 170 4.45 -11.68 4.71
CA ARG A 170 3.60 -11.71 3.52
C ARG A 170 2.50 -12.80 3.63
N ASP A 171 2.87 -13.96 4.11
CA ASP A 171 1.97 -15.12 4.19
C ASP A 171 1.14 -15.17 5.49
N ALA A 172 1.40 -14.26 6.44
CA ALA A 172 0.67 -14.21 7.72
C ALA A 172 -0.84 -13.97 7.57
N VAL A 173 -1.26 -13.33 6.48
CA VAL A 173 -2.68 -13.10 6.16
C VAL A 173 -3.36 -14.31 5.52
N GLY A 174 -2.62 -15.42 5.29
CA GLY A 174 -3.16 -16.69 4.82
C GLY A 174 -3.93 -16.59 3.50
N GLY A 175 -5.16 -17.11 3.48
CA GLY A 175 -6.03 -17.11 2.30
C GLY A 175 -6.48 -15.71 1.82
N GLU A 176 -6.29 -14.69 2.63
CA GLU A 176 -6.65 -13.30 2.30
C GLU A 176 -5.55 -12.59 1.47
N GLN A 177 -4.38 -13.20 1.36
CA GLN A 177 -3.22 -12.64 0.68
C GLN A 177 -3.52 -12.14 -0.76
N PRO A 178 -4.29 -12.82 -1.60
CA PRO A 178 -4.60 -12.32 -2.95
C PRO A 178 -5.47 -11.04 -2.98
N ALA A 179 -6.16 -10.75 -1.88
CA ALA A 179 -7.00 -9.56 -1.74
C ALA A 179 -6.25 -8.35 -1.16
N MET A 180 -4.96 -8.50 -0.81
CA MET A 180 -4.20 -7.38 -0.27
C MET A 180 -3.81 -6.41 -1.40
N CYS A 181 -4.03 -5.10 -1.20
CA CYS A 181 -3.51 -4.04 -2.05
C CYS A 181 -2.21 -3.52 -1.45
N TYR A 182 -1.10 -3.71 -2.17
CA TYR A 182 0.20 -3.23 -1.74
C TYR A 182 0.39 -1.75 -2.08
N PHE A 183 1.14 -1.07 -1.24
CA PHE A 183 1.61 0.30 -1.47
C PHE A 183 2.87 0.54 -0.65
N THR A 184 3.61 1.57 -0.98
CA THR A 184 4.78 2.01 -0.21
C THR A 184 4.74 3.51 0.08
N GLU A 185 3.86 4.24 -0.58
CA GLU A 185 3.50 5.63 -0.32
C GLU A 185 2.01 5.84 -0.53
N ASN A 186 1.42 6.74 0.22
CA ASN A 186 0.10 7.31 0.01
C ASN A 186 0.04 8.73 0.61
N HIS A 187 -1.16 9.33 0.68
CA HIS A 187 -1.34 10.69 1.19
C HIS A 187 -1.24 10.82 2.72
N ASP A 188 -1.30 9.70 3.46
CA ASP A 188 -1.21 9.66 4.91
C ASP A 188 0.20 9.31 5.41
N GLU A 189 0.96 8.57 4.60
CA GLU A 189 2.29 8.12 4.95
C GLU A 189 3.37 9.08 4.46
N GLN A 190 4.50 9.08 5.14
CA GLN A 190 5.66 9.85 4.71
C GLN A 190 6.25 9.27 3.42
N ARG A 191 6.71 10.16 2.52
CA ARG A 191 7.40 9.77 1.29
C ARG A 191 8.64 8.95 1.61
N LEU A 192 8.87 7.87 0.85
CA LEU A 192 10.04 7.00 1.06
C LEU A 192 11.36 7.75 0.89
N ALA A 193 11.40 8.71 -0.04
CA ALA A 193 12.58 9.53 -0.28
C ALA A 193 12.77 10.67 0.72
N SER A 194 11.86 10.86 1.68
CA SER A 194 12.00 11.88 2.73
C SER A 194 13.11 11.55 3.72
N ASP A 195 13.60 12.58 4.40
CA ASP A 195 14.57 12.41 5.50
C ASP A 195 14.01 11.60 6.69
N PHE A 196 12.69 11.45 6.78
CA PHE A 196 12.00 10.70 7.82
C PHE A 196 11.94 9.19 7.56
N VAL A 197 12.16 8.76 6.30
CA VAL A 197 12.08 7.35 5.92
C VAL A 197 13.44 6.85 5.48
N PHE A 198 13.85 7.07 4.23
CA PHE A 198 15.10 6.55 3.68
C PHE A 198 16.09 7.63 3.22
N ALA A 199 15.65 8.87 3.05
CA ALA A 199 16.40 9.95 2.42
C ALA A 199 16.99 9.57 1.04
N SER A 200 16.43 8.57 0.38
CA SER A 200 16.93 7.99 -0.86
C SER A 200 15.79 7.51 -1.76
N PRO A 201 15.59 8.16 -2.93
CA PRO A 201 14.64 7.68 -3.93
C PRO A 201 14.93 6.25 -4.41
N ARG A 202 16.22 5.87 -4.49
CA ARG A 202 16.65 4.54 -4.91
C ARG A 202 16.23 3.46 -3.92
N GLN A 203 16.39 3.72 -2.63
CA GLN A 203 15.96 2.79 -1.59
C GLN A 203 14.43 2.69 -1.53
N GLY A 204 13.72 3.80 -1.80
CA GLY A 204 12.27 3.80 -1.98
C GLY A 204 11.82 2.93 -3.14
N PHE A 205 12.48 3.03 -4.29
CA PHE A 205 12.21 2.17 -5.43
C PHE A 205 12.43 0.68 -5.12
N LEU A 206 13.47 0.35 -4.36
CA LEU A 206 13.76 -1.01 -3.93
C LEU A 206 12.59 -1.63 -3.14
N ALA A 207 12.07 -0.90 -2.16
CA ALA A 207 10.91 -1.32 -1.37
C ALA A 207 9.66 -1.51 -2.26
N THR A 208 9.40 -0.57 -3.16
CA THR A 208 8.27 -0.64 -4.09
C THR A 208 8.38 -1.84 -5.04
N ALA A 209 9.57 -2.12 -5.56
CA ALA A 209 9.80 -3.25 -6.45
C ALA A 209 9.58 -4.59 -5.74
N VAL A 210 10.02 -4.73 -4.49
CA VAL A 210 9.74 -5.92 -3.68
C VAL A 210 8.24 -6.11 -3.47
N ALA A 211 7.50 -5.06 -3.09
CA ALA A 211 6.05 -5.12 -2.94
C ALA A 211 5.37 -5.54 -4.26
N ALA A 212 5.72 -4.87 -5.38
CA ALA A 212 5.14 -5.12 -6.70
C ALA A 212 5.36 -6.56 -7.19
N LEU A 213 6.55 -7.10 -6.98
CA LEU A 213 6.96 -8.38 -7.58
C LEU A 213 6.68 -9.58 -6.67
N SER A 214 6.36 -9.37 -5.39
CA SER A 214 6.09 -10.46 -4.45
C SER A 214 4.74 -11.15 -4.64
N GLY A 215 3.82 -10.58 -5.44
CA GLY A 215 2.50 -11.14 -5.71
C GLY A 215 1.89 -10.65 -7.01
N GLY A 216 0.70 -11.12 -7.35
CA GLY A 216 -0.18 -10.56 -8.37
C GLY A 216 -1.17 -9.54 -7.80
N ASN A 217 -0.87 -8.99 -6.64
CA ASN A 217 -1.71 -8.08 -5.88
C ASN A 217 -1.77 -6.69 -6.56
N PRO A 218 -2.87 -5.95 -6.44
CA PRO A 218 -2.88 -4.56 -6.84
C PRO A 218 -1.78 -3.76 -6.13
N LEU A 219 -1.14 -2.85 -6.87
CA LEU A 219 -0.14 -1.93 -6.35
C LEU A 219 -0.64 -0.49 -6.52
N LEU A 220 -0.72 0.24 -5.42
CA LEU A 220 -0.96 1.67 -5.45
C LEU A 220 0.39 2.39 -5.57
N LEU A 221 0.57 3.17 -6.63
CA LEU A 221 1.65 4.12 -6.78
C LEU A 221 1.12 5.52 -6.47
N TYR A 222 1.76 6.20 -5.53
CA TYR A 222 1.39 7.55 -5.17
C TYR A 222 2.04 8.55 -6.13
N PHE A 223 1.30 9.57 -6.58
CA PHE A 223 1.76 10.51 -7.60
C PHE A 223 3.08 11.19 -7.22
N GLY A 224 4.05 11.21 -8.14
CA GLY A 224 5.40 11.72 -7.92
C GLY A 224 6.37 10.74 -7.25
N GLN A 225 5.91 9.58 -6.78
CA GLN A 225 6.75 8.52 -6.23
C GLN A 225 7.77 8.05 -7.28
N GLU A 226 7.35 7.94 -8.53
CA GLU A 226 8.18 7.56 -9.68
C GLU A 226 9.27 8.58 -10.03
N LEU A 227 9.19 9.77 -9.45
CA LEU A 227 10.20 10.83 -9.57
C LEU A 227 11.00 11.04 -8.29
N GLY A 228 10.75 10.22 -7.26
CA GLY A 228 11.43 10.33 -5.98
C GLY A 228 11.04 11.59 -5.21
N GLU A 229 9.74 11.90 -5.17
CA GLU A 229 9.23 13.02 -4.36
C GLU A 229 9.59 12.82 -2.88
N GLN A 230 10.00 13.89 -2.22
CA GLN A 230 10.47 13.84 -0.83
C GLN A 230 9.46 14.38 0.19
N GLY A 231 8.54 15.25 -0.23
CA GLY A 231 7.61 15.91 0.67
C GLY A 231 8.33 16.76 1.74
N MET A 232 9.47 17.35 1.37
CA MET A 232 10.33 18.10 2.29
C MET A 232 10.22 19.62 2.12
N ASP A 233 9.19 20.06 1.39
CA ASP A 233 8.81 21.46 1.27
C ASP A 233 7.84 21.87 2.42
N SER A 234 7.20 23.02 2.29
CA SER A 234 6.32 23.57 3.34
C SER A 234 4.86 23.13 3.22
N GLU A 235 4.54 22.27 2.28
CA GLU A 235 3.18 21.86 1.88
C GLU A 235 2.66 20.61 2.59
N GLY A 236 3.45 19.98 3.45
CA GLY A 236 3.01 18.82 4.22
C GLY A 236 1.90 19.15 5.21
N PHE A 237 1.38 18.14 5.90
CA PHE A 237 0.35 18.29 6.93
C PHE A 237 0.76 19.26 8.05
N SER A 238 2.05 19.26 8.39
CA SER A 238 2.65 20.06 9.45
C SER A 238 3.86 20.85 8.97
N GLY A 239 3.93 21.19 7.69
CA GLY A 239 5.09 21.79 7.04
C GLY A 239 6.02 20.71 6.50
N ARG A 240 7.32 20.81 6.78
CA ARG A 240 8.34 19.86 6.29
C ARG A 240 8.33 18.56 7.09
N ASP A 241 7.34 17.74 6.90
CA ASP A 241 7.14 16.49 7.65
C ASP A 241 7.26 15.20 6.78
N GLY A 242 7.68 15.33 5.53
CA GLY A 242 7.86 14.21 4.60
C GLY A 242 6.56 13.74 3.94
N ARG A 243 5.46 14.47 4.10
CA ARG A 243 4.17 14.18 3.48
C ARG A 243 3.85 15.19 2.40
N THR A 244 3.01 14.80 1.45
CA THR A 244 2.46 15.69 0.43
C THR A 244 0.95 15.67 0.48
N THR A 245 0.33 16.84 0.30
CA THR A 245 -1.11 16.96 0.24
C THR A 245 -1.68 16.42 -1.06
N ILE A 246 -2.93 15.91 -1.02
CA ILE A 246 -3.71 15.57 -2.21
C ILE A 246 -4.56 16.74 -2.71
N PHE A 247 -4.54 17.87 -1.99
CA PHE A 247 -5.36 19.04 -2.35
C PHE A 247 -4.68 19.87 -3.44
N ASP A 248 -5.47 20.57 -4.21
CA ASP A 248 -5.04 21.29 -5.42
C ASP A 248 -4.42 22.67 -5.16
N TYR A 249 -4.35 23.10 -3.90
CA TYR A 249 -3.67 24.36 -3.54
C TYR A 249 -2.14 24.29 -3.60
N TRP A 250 -1.60 23.12 -3.84
CA TRP A 250 -0.17 22.88 -3.96
C TRP A 250 0.12 21.81 -5.03
N SER A 251 1.30 21.84 -5.63
CA SER A 251 1.71 20.90 -6.67
C SER A 251 3.18 20.52 -6.59
N LEU A 252 3.50 19.32 -7.08
CA LEU A 252 4.86 18.79 -7.11
C LEU A 252 5.67 19.39 -8.25
N ASP A 253 6.81 20.03 -7.95
CA ASP A 253 7.71 20.59 -8.94
C ASP A 253 8.19 19.54 -9.97
N LYS A 254 8.55 18.36 -9.52
CA LYS A 254 8.99 17.25 -10.37
C LYS A 254 7.93 16.82 -11.38
N LEU A 255 6.66 16.73 -10.95
CA LEU A 255 5.55 16.43 -11.86
C LEU A 255 5.28 17.58 -12.83
N GLN A 256 5.37 18.83 -12.38
CA GLN A 256 5.23 19.99 -13.28
C GLN A 256 6.31 19.97 -14.36
N ARG A 257 7.56 19.66 -14.01
CA ARG A 257 8.65 19.54 -14.99
C ARG A 257 8.45 18.37 -15.95
N LEU A 258 7.96 17.22 -15.48
CA LEU A 258 7.60 16.10 -16.35
C LEU A 258 6.48 16.49 -17.33
N GLN A 259 5.45 17.17 -16.84
CA GLN A 259 4.32 17.65 -17.66
C GLN A 259 4.80 18.71 -18.69
N ALA A 260 5.62 19.65 -18.28
CA ALA A 260 6.20 20.68 -19.18
C ALA A 260 7.11 20.05 -20.24
N GLY A 261 7.74 18.91 -19.96
CA GLY A 261 8.44 18.06 -20.91
C GLY A 261 7.53 17.19 -21.79
N ASN A 262 6.23 17.42 -21.76
CA ASN A 262 5.21 16.61 -22.46
C ASN A 262 5.29 15.10 -22.10
N TYR A 263 5.48 14.83 -20.80
CA TYR A 263 5.65 13.49 -20.23
C TYR A 263 6.89 12.74 -20.75
N THR A 264 7.87 13.48 -21.25
CA THR A 264 9.21 12.97 -21.57
C THR A 264 10.21 13.45 -20.50
N PRO A 265 11.35 12.76 -20.31
CA PRO A 265 12.30 13.13 -19.26
C PRO A 265 13.14 14.40 -19.57
N THR A 266 12.81 15.16 -20.61
CA THR A 266 13.64 16.28 -21.12
C THR A 266 13.85 17.43 -20.12
N GLN A 267 12.96 17.56 -19.12
CA GLN A 267 13.07 18.58 -18.07
C GLN A 267 13.35 17.97 -16.69
N LEU A 268 13.63 16.68 -16.63
CA LEU A 268 14.04 15.99 -15.41
C LEU A 268 15.56 16.01 -15.27
N THR A 269 16.04 15.85 -14.04
CA THR A 269 17.44 15.53 -13.79
C THR A 269 17.76 14.12 -14.28
N ASP A 270 19.03 13.80 -14.45
CA ASP A 270 19.46 12.44 -14.84
C ASP A 270 19.03 11.37 -13.82
N GLU A 271 18.97 11.72 -12.54
CA GLU A 271 18.54 10.82 -11.48
C GLU A 271 17.05 10.56 -11.55
N GLU A 272 16.23 11.61 -11.66
CA GLU A 272 14.77 11.50 -11.82
C GLU A 272 14.40 10.74 -13.09
N ALA A 273 15.09 11.01 -14.21
CA ALA A 273 14.85 10.32 -15.48
C ALA A 273 15.19 8.82 -15.39
N ARG A 274 16.28 8.47 -14.70
CA ARG A 274 16.64 7.05 -14.44
C ARG A 274 15.62 6.37 -13.56
N LEU A 275 15.21 7.02 -12.47
CA LEU A 275 14.21 6.48 -11.57
C LEU A 275 12.88 6.24 -12.27
N LEU A 276 12.39 7.21 -13.06
CA LEU A 276 11.19 7.07 -13.88
C LEU A 276 11.29 5.87 -14.83
N SER A 277 12.45 5.71 -15.50
CA SER A 277 12.70 4.57 -16.39
C SER A 277 12.67 3.24 -15.64
N ASP A 278 13.19 3.18 -14.41
CA ASP A 278 13.15 1.97 -13.58
C ASP A 278 11.72 1.63 -13.15
N TYR A 279 10.90 2.62 -12.78
CA TYR A 279 9.47 2.41 -12.50
C TYR A 279 8.69 1.94 -13.75
N GLN A 280 9.00 2.46 -14.94
CA GLN A 280 8.40 2.00 -16.19
C GLN A 280 8.75 0.54 -16.49
N ARG A 281 10.00 0.14 -16.27
CA ARG A 281 10.43 -1.27 -16.38
C ARG A 281 9.74 -2.16 -15.35
N LEU A 282 9.65 -1.70 -14.11
CA LEU A 282 8.89 -2.40 -13.05
C LEU A 282 7.44 -2.62 -13.45
N ALA A 283 6.77 -1.59 -13.99
CA ALA A 283 5.39 -1.71 -14.47
C ALA A 283 5.25 -2.73 -15.60
N SER A 284 6.25 -2.82 -16.49
CA SER A 284 6.28 -3.84 -17.56
C SER A 284 6.45 -5.25 -17.00
N CYS A 285 7.29 -5.42 -15.96
CA CYS A 285 7.43 -6.73 -15.27
C CYS A 285 6.13 -7.13 -14.56
N TYR A 286 5.46 -6.17 -13.93
CA TYR A 286 4.24 -6.42 -13.16
C TYR A 286 3.11 -6.99 -14.01
N THR A 287 3.05 -6.68 -15.29
CA THR A 287 2.07 -7.22 -16.25
C THR A 287 2.43 -8.61 -16.78
N ASP A 288 3.65 -9.11 -16.52
CA ASP A 288 4.08 -10.45 -16.95
C ASP A 288 3.28 -11.53 -16.21
N PRO A 289 2.74 -12.55 -16.93
CA PRO A 289 2.00 -13.66 -16.31
C PRO A 289 2.77 -14.39 -15.21
N ILE A 290 4.10 -14.46 -15.30
CA ILE A 290 4.94 -15.10 -14.26
C ILE A 290 4.82 -14.33 -12.95
N ILE A 291 4.76 -12.98 -12.99
CA ILE A 291 4.58 -12.16 -11.79
C ILE A 291 3.11 -12.18 -11.34
N SER A 292 2.18 -11.92 -12.26
CA SER A 292 0.77 -11.73 -11.90
C SER A 292 0.07 -13.02 -11.46
N ARG A 293 0.50 -14.20 -11.95
CA ARG A 293 -0.16 -15.49 -11.71
C ARG A 293 0.75 -16.61 -11.22
N GLY A 294 2.07 -16.43 -11.30
CA GLY A 294 3.04 -17.43 -10.88
C GLY A 294 3.04 -17.67 -9.37
N SER A 295 3.56 -18.82 -8.96
CA SER A 295 3.80 -19.14 -7.56
C SER A 295 4.92 -18.28 -6.97
N TYR A 296 4.82 -17.96 -5.68
CA TYR A 296 5.86 -17.29 -4.92
C TYR A 296 6.68 -18.34 -4.14
N TYR A 297 8.00 -18.16 -4.11
CA TYR A 297 8.88 -18.92 -3.26
C TYR A 297 9.94 -18.02 -2.62
N GLY A 298 9.89 -17.89 -1.29
CA GLY A 298 10.89 -17.14 -0.53
C GLY A 298 12.22 -17.86 -0.50
N LEU A 299 13.32 -17.13 -0.75
CA LEU A 299 14.68 -17.64 -0.73
C LEU A 299 15.46 -16.99 0.41
N ARG A 300 16.43 -17.71 0.97
CA ARG A 300 17.29 -17.19 2.02
C ARG A 300 18.71 -17.06 1.51
N ALA A 301 19.20 -15.82 1.51
CA ALA A 301 20.59 -15.55 1.23
C ALA A 301 21.50 -16.02 2.40
N GLU A 302 22.72 -16.41 2.07
CA GLU A 302 23.81 -16.70 3.02
C GLU A 302 24.99 -15.77 2.74
N GLY A 303 25.80 -15.50 3.75
CA GLY A 303 26.95 -14.59 3.64
C GLY A 303 26.87 -13.41 4.61
N ALA A 304 27.84 -12.52 4.53
CA ALA A 304 27.87 -11.30 5.33
C ALA A 304 26.80 -10.31 4.81
N GLY A 305 26.06 -9.67 5.71
CA GLY A 305 25.02 -8.73 5.35
C GLY A 305 23.71 -9.37 4.83
N ARG A 306 23.59 -10.71 4.89
CA ARG A 306 22.42 -11.46 4.42
C ARG A 306 21.09 -10.98 5.01
N GLU A 307 21.12 -10.47 6.23
CA GLU A 307 19.95 -9.94 6.94
C GLU A 307 19.35 -8.69 6.26
N ARG A 308 20.10 -8.10 5.32
CA ARG A 308 19.67 -6.97 4.51
C ARG A 308 19.36 -7.35 3.06
N VAL A 309 19.53 -8.62 2.69
CA VAL A 309 19.29 -9.11 1.32
C VAL A 309 18.00 -9.93 1.28
N LEU A 310 16.98 -9.35 0.68
CA LEU A 310 15.71 -10.02 0.44
C LEU A 310 15.76 -10.72 -0.91
N ALA A 311 15.40 -12.00 -0.94
CA ALA A 311 15.42 -12.82 -2.15
C ALA A 311 14.15 -13.68 -2.25
N PHE A 312 13.59 -13.76 -3.44
CA PHE A 312 12.46 -14.66 -3.75
C PHE A 312 12.40 -15.00 -5.23
N ALA A 313 11.64 -16.02 -5.55
CA ALA A 313 11.31 -16.41 -6.91
C ALA A 313 9.80 -16.27 -7.20
N ARG A 314 9.48 -15.97 -8.44
CA ARG A 314 8.15 -16.10 -9.03
C ARG A 314 8.24 -17.07 -10.18
N ALA A 315 7.42 -18.13 -10.20
CA ALA A 315 7.51 -19.17 -11.19
C ALA A 315 6.15 -19.54 -11.79
N SER A 316 6.14 -19.83 -13.08
CA SER A 316 5.02 -20.42 -13.81
C SER A 316 5.55 -21.35 -14.92
N GLU A 317 4.69 -21.95 -15.70
CA GLU A 317 5.08 -22.73 -16.89
C GLU A 317 5.84 -21.88 -17.93
N GLU A 318 5.67 -20.55 -17.91
CA GLU A 318 6.31 -19.63 -18.86
C GLU A 318 7.75 -19.26 -18.47
N GLY A 319 8.20 -19.61 -17.27
CA GLY A 319 9.55 -19.31 -16.78
C GLY A 319 9.61 -18.91 -15.31
N LEU A 320 10.70 -18.26 -14.96
CA LEU A 320 11.06 -17.90 -13.60
C LEU A 320 11.57 -16.47 -13.54
N TYR A 321 11.12 -15.73 -12.53
CA TYR A 321 11.79 -14.52 -12.06
C TYR A 321 12.52 -14.81 -10.76
N LEU A 322 13.75 -14.32 -10.68
CA LEU A 322 14.52 -14.28 -9.45
C LEU A 322 14.72 -12.81 -9.07
N VAL A 323 14.22 -12.43 -7.91
CA VAL A 323 14.26 -11.05 -7.41
C VAL A 323 15.18 -11.01 -6.20
N LEU A 324 16.18 -10.12 -6.25
CA LEU A 324 17.17 -9.93 -5.20
C LEU A 324 17.31 -8.44 -4.89
N ALA A 325 17.11 -8.07 -3.64
CA ALA A 325 17.08 -6.69 -3.18
C ALA A 325 18.03 -6.51 -1.99
N ASN A 326 19.07 -5.69 -2.15
CA ASN A 326 20.01 -5.35 -1.10
C ASN A 326 19.61 -4.04 -0.42
N PHE A 327 19.08 -4.11 0.80
CA PHE A 327 18.69 -2.94 1.60
C PHE A 327 19.86 -2.33 2.40
N SER A 328 21.10 -2.81 2.18
CA SER A 328 22.30 -2.26 2.80
C SER A 328 22.88 -1.09 1.97
N SER A 329 23.56 -0.18 2.66
CA SER A 329 24.46 0.81 2.03
C SER A 329 25.80 0.21 1.60
N ASP A 330 26.07 -1.06 1.89
CA ASP A 330 27.27 -1.78 1.52
C ASP A 330 26.97 -2.76 0.38
N GLU A 331 28.00 -3.11 -0.39
CA GLU A 331 27.92 -4.20 -1.35
C GLU A 331 27.71 -5.53 -0.61
N ALA A 332 26.90 -6.42 -1.17
CA ALA A 332 26.60 -7.71 -0.60
C ALA A 332 26.99 -8.85 -1.56
N ASP A 333 28.01 -9.61 -1.17
CA ASP A 333 28.38 -10.86 -1.82
C ASP A 333 27.66 -12.01 -1.11
N ILE A 334 26.69 -12.59 -1.78
CA ILE A 334 25.83 -13.62 -1.20
C ILE A 334 25.95 -14.97 -1.91
N ALA A 335 25.69 -16.02 -1.17
CA ALA A 335 25.35 -17.32 -1.68
C ALA A 335 23.84 -17.55 -1.53
N LEU A 336 23.18 -17.98 -2.59
CA LEU A 336 21.75 -18.27 -2.59
C LEU A 336 21.54 -19.77 -2.83
N PRO A 337 21.40 -20.57 -1.76
CA PRO A 337 21.11 -21.99 -1.89
C PRO A 337 19.69 -22.20 -2.44
N LEU A 338 19.56 -23.18 -3.31
CA LEU A 338 18.28 -23.61 -3.87
C LEU A 338 17.95 -25.01 -3.35
N PRO A 339 17.11 -25.13 -2.31
CA PRO A 339 16.79 -26.43 -1.72
C PRO A 339 15.86 -27.26 -2.64
N ALA A 340 15.75 -28.57 -2.40
CA ALA A 340 14.90 -29.46 -3.19
C ALA A 340 13.44 -29.00 -3.25
N GLU A 341 12.94 -28.40 -2.17
CA GLU A 341 11.60 -27.83 -2.07
C GLU A 341 11.36 -26.66 -3.04
N PHE A 342 12.43 -25.91 -3.37
CA PHE A 342 12.36 -24.87 -4.40
C PHE A 342 12.00 -25.48 -5.75
N PHE A 343 12.68 -26.54 -6.18
CA PHE A 343 12.42 -27.21 -7.45
C PHE A 343 11.03 -27.84 -7.50
N ALA A 344 10.58 -28.42 -6.38
CA ALA A 344 9.23 -28.95 -6.26
C ALA A 344 8.14 -27.86 -6.37
N ALA A 345 8.35 -26.71 -5.69
CA ALA A 345 7.38 -25.61 -5.65
C ALA A 345 7.31 -24.82 -6.96
N THR A 346 8.42 -24.72 -7.69
CA THR A 346 8.53 -23.97 -8.94
C THR A 346 8.31 -24.83 -10.19
N SER A 347 8.23 -26.16 -10.04
CA SER A 347 8.15 -27.15 -11.15
C SER A 347 9.34 -27.07 -12.13
N ILE A 348 10.47 -26.53 -11.67
CA ILE A 348 11.71 -26.45 -12.45
C ILE A 348 12.50 -27.73 -12.29
N THR A 349 13.04 -28.23 -13.39
CA THR A 349 13.93 -29.40 -13.37
C THR A 349 15.32 -28.98 -12.86
N GLU A 350 15.82 -29.68 -11.85
CA GLU A 350 17.18 -29.46 -11.34
C GLU A 350 18.24 -29.72 -12.43
N GLY A 351 19.28 -28.90 -12.46
CA GLY A 351 20.33 -28.98 -13.48
C GLY A 351 20.01 -28.28 -14.79
N THR A 352 18.83 -27.67 -14.93
CA THR A 352 18.47 -26.89 -16.11
C THR A 352 19.35 -25.64 -16.21
N ALA A 353 19.88 -25.40 -17.40
CA ALA A 353 20.55 -24.15 -17.76
C ALA A 353 19.55 -23.09 -18.16
N PHE A 354 19.74 -21.88 -17.65
CA PHE A 354 18.90 -20.73 -17.94
C PHE A 354 19.74 -19.58 -18.49
N ARG A 355 19.17 -18.89 -19.46
CA ARG A 355 19.55 -17.53 -19.81
C ARG A 355 18.87 -16.59 -18.79
N ALA A 356 19.64 -15.90 -17.99
CA ALA A 356 19.20 -14.91 -17.01
C ALA A 356 19.37 -13.51 -17.60
N ALA A 357 18.29 -12.78 -17.79
CA ALA A 357 18.32 -11.39 -18.25
C ALA A 357 17.87 -10.48 -17.11
N ASP A 358 18.75 -9.56 -16.69
CA ASP A 358 18.38 -8.52 -15.74
C ASP A 358 17.57 -7.44 -16.44
N LEU A 359 16.34 -7.24 -15.98
CA LEU A 359 15.40 -6.32 -16.63
C LEU A 359 15.70 -4.84 -16.37
N LEU A 360 16.47 -4.53 -15.34
CA LEU A 360 16.86 -3.14 -15.05
C LEU A 360 18.08 -2.70 -15.86
N THR A 361 19.07 -3.57 -15.99
CA THR A 361 20.33 -3.25 -16.66
C THR A 361 20.42 -3.76 -18.10
N GLY A 362 19.63 -4.77 -18.44
CA GLY A 362 19.72 -5.49 -19.70
C GLY A 362 20.88 -6.47 -19.76
N ALA A 363 21.64 -6.65 -18.67
CA ALA A 363 22.72 -7.63 -18.60
C ALA A 363 22.17 -9.05 -18.76
N VAL A 364 22.97 -9.90 -19.40
CA VAL A 364 22.62 -11.30 -19.64
C VAL A 364 23.72 -12.19 -19.09
N ASP A 365 23.32 -13.19 -18.33
CA ASP A 365 24.18 -14.24 -17.80
C ASP A 365 23.56 -15.62 -18.03
N PHE A 366 24.32 -16.68 -17.78
CA PHE A 366 23.83 -18.05 -17.86
C PHE A 366 23.98 -18.72 -16.48
N LEU A 367 22.88 -19.23 -15.97
CA LEU A 367 22.81 -19.85 -14.65
C LEU A 367 22.38 -21.31 -14.78
N CYS A 368 23.01 -22.19 -14.01
CA CYS A 368 22.54 -23.55 -13.81
C CYS A 368 21.95 -23.66 -12.41
N LEU A 369 20.66 -23.99 -12.32
CA LEU A 369 19.96 -24.11 -11.04
C LEU A 369 20.10 -25.54 -10.51
N THR A 370 20.72 -25.69 -9.34
CA THR A 370 21.02 -27.01 -8.72
C THR A 370 20.99 -26.91 -7.21
N THR A 371 20.73 -28.03 -6.56
CA THR A 371 20.89 -28.20 -5.10
C THR A 371 22.37 -28.37 -4.68
N LEU A 372 23.24 -28.71 -5.63
CA LEU A 372 24.65 -29.08 -5.34
C LEU A 372 25.54 -27.88 -5.00
N ALA A 373 25.20 -26.71 -5.51
CA ALA A 373 25.97 -25.50 -5.27
C ALA A 373 25.03 -24.26 -5.23
N PRO A 374 25.23 -23.33 -4.29
CA PRO A 374 24.44 -22.09 -4.26
C PRO A 374 24.82 -21.18 -5.43
N LEU A 375 23.84 -20.39 -5.90
CA LEU A 375 24.12 -19.27 -6.78
C LEU A 375 24.97 -18.23 -6.03
N ARG A 376 26.05 -17.76 -6.64
CA ARG A 376 26.89 -16.68 -6.11
C ARG A 376 26.59 -15.40 -6.85
N LEU A 377 26.19 -14.39 -6.10
CA LEU A 377 25.70 -13.13 -6.64
C LEU A 377 26.30 -11.95 -5.86
N SER A 378 26.66 -10.90 -6.55
CA SER A 378 27.05 -9.63 -5.95
C SER A 378 25.98 -8.58 -6.22
N LEU A 379 25.58 -7.86 -5.19
CA LEU A 379 24.57 -6.80 -5.23
C LEU A 379 25.20 -5.50 -4.76
N ALA A 380 25.14 -4.49 -5.60
CA ALA A 380 25.57 -3.14 -5.24
C ALA A 380 24.81 -2.60 -4.01
N PRO A 381 25.30 -1.55 -3.34
CA PRO A 381 24.56 -0.82 -2.33
C PRO A 381 23.18 -0.39 -2.84
N HIS A 382 22.12 -0.67 -2.07
CA HIS A 382 20.74 -0.46 -2.48
C HIS A 382 20.43 -1.01 -3.88
N GLY A 383 21.10 -2.13 -4.24
CA GLY A 383 20.96 -2.78 -5.54
C GLY A 383 19.74 -3.67 -5.64
N LEU A 384 19.15 -3.69 -6.82
CA LEU A 384 18.05 -4.59 -7.19
C LEU A 384 18.44 -5.33 -8.46
N GLN A 385 18.25 -6.64 -8.45
CA GLN A 385 18.31 -7.48 -9.64
C GLN A 385 16.94 -8.15 -9.85
N ILE A 386 16.39 -7.99 -11.05
CA ILE A 386 15.16 -8.64 -11.49
C ILE A 386 15.55 -9.55 -12.66
N LEU A 387 15.91 -10.77 -12.36
CA LEU A 387 16.41 -11.73 -13.35
C LEU A 387 15.26 -12.54 -13.92
N ARG A 388 14.96 -12.34 -15.20
CA ARG A 388 14.06 -13.22 -15.93
C ARG A 388 14.87 -14.41 -16.48
N LEU A 389 14.51 -15.61 -16.04
CA LEU A 389 15.17 -16.85 -16.43
C LEU A 389 14.33 -17.58 -17.48
N THR A 390 14.96 -17.87 -18.61
CA THR A 390 14.37 -18.63 -19.70
C THR A 390 15.24 -19.86 -19.96
N ALA A 391 14.66 -21.06 -19.98
CA ALA A 391 15.42 -22.29 -20.24
C ALA A 391 16.11 -22.22 -21.61
N VAL A 392 17.34 -22.75 -21.65
CA VAL A 392 18.17 -22.78 -22.88
C VAL A 392 17.99 -24.09 -23.61
#